data_acf21c5efdc4915ed5898bd73f22f55c
#
_entry.id   acf21c5efdc4915ed5898bd73f22f55c
#
_cell.length_a   1.000
_cell.length_b   1.000
_cell.length_c   1.000
_cell.angle_alpha   90.00
_cell.angle_beta   90.00
_cell.angle_gamma   90.00
#
_symmetry.space_group_name_H-M   'P 1'
#
loop_
_entity.id
_entity.type
_entity.pdbx_description
1 polymer ?
#
loop_
_entity_poly.entity_id
_entity_poly.type
_entity_poly.pdbx_seq_one_letter_code
_entity_poly.pdbx_strand_id
1 'polypeptide(L)'
;VFCRQNLLKLRHNNKNNMLISADDQILIKINKARRGTLFFIDDFASIGNKKTVGKALERLVNSGELHRVATGIYVRPEKDRVLGIVLPGIEEIAEAIRKRDKARIVPTGSYALYKLGLTTQVPMNVVYYTDSTARKIKVGKQTITFKRASARNLSAIGDISKLVIQALKAIGKDKVTEEELDRLRELLKQEKPFHLQHDLKIAPEWIRKL
;
A
#
# COMPACT_ATOMS: atom_id res chain seq x y z
N VAL A 1 -29.84 4.57 10.82
CA VAL A 1 -31.17 3.93 10.84
C VAL A 1 -31.28 2.94 9.66
N PHE A 2 -30.79 3.29 8.47
CA PHE A 2 -30.89 2.44 7.25
C PHE A 2 -30.11 1.09 7.35
N CYS A 3 -29.00 1.04 8.06
CA CYS A 3 -28.14 -0.16 8.15
C CYS A 3 -28.77 -1.30 8.99
N ARG A 4 -29.61 -0.97 9.99
CA ARG A 4 -30.32 -1.97 10.83
C ARG A 4 -31.48 -2.66 10.10
N GLN A 5 -32.14 -1.99 9.18
CA GLN A 5 -33.28 -2.57 8.44
C GLN A 5 -32.83 -3.63 7.42
N ASN A 6 -31.63 -3.50 6.82
CA ASN A 6 -31.12 -4.53 5.90
C ASN A 6 -30.66 -5.80 6.63
N LEU A 7 -30.14 -5.69 7.85
CA LEU A 7 -29.79 -6.87 8.66
C LEU A 7 -31.03 -7.64 9.17
N LEU A 8 -32.13 -6.96 9.41
CA LEU A 8 -33.39 -7.59 9.79
C LEU A 8 -34.05 -8.32 8.60
N LYS A 9 -33.96 -7.80 7.39
CA LYS A 9 -34.42 -8.50 6.17
C LYS A 9 -33.64 -9.78 5.91
N LEU A 10 -32.34 -9.84 6.22
CA LEU A 10 -31.52 -11.05 6.08
C LEU A 10 -31.87 -12.13 7.13
N ARG A 11 -32.39 -11.75 8.32
CA ARG A 11 -32.78 -12.70 9.36
C ARG A 11 -34.15 -13.39 9.12
N HIS A 12 -35.04 -12.77 8.36
CA HIS A 12 -36.39 -13.33 8.08
C HIS A 12 -36.44 -14.26 6.85
N ASN A 13 -35.38 -14.31 6.01
CA ASN A 13 -35.37 -15.12 4.79
C ASN A 13 -34.68 -16.48 4.90
N ASN A 14 -34.49 -17.00 6.12
CA ASN A 14 -33.74 -18.24 6.35
C ASN A 14 -34.59 -19.52 6.24
N LYS A 15 -35.68 -19.52 5.50
CA LYS A 15 -36.51 -20.72 5.26
C LYS A 15 -36.67 -21.13 3.78
N ASN A 16 -36.14 -20.37 2.84
CA ASN A 16 -36.07 -20.80 1.44
C ASN A 16 -34.63 -20.86 1.00
N ASN A 17 -34.25 -21.95 0.37
CA ASN A 17 -32.93 -22.22 -0.24
C ASN A 17 -32.67 -21.23 -1.41
N MET A 18 -32.72 -19.92 -1.16
CA MET A 18 -32.38 -18.89 -2.12
C MET A 18 -30.86 -18.84 -2.25
N LEU A 19 -30.36 -19.17 -3.42
CA LEU A 19 -28.97 -18.96 -3.82
C LEU A 19 -28.59 -17.52 -3.50
N ILE A 20 -27.74 -17.33 -2.47
CA ILE A 20 -27.26 -16.02 -2.07
C ILE A 20 -26.54 -15.42 -3.28
N SER A 21 -26.95 -14.24 -3.72
CA SER A 21 -26.34 -13.58 -4.90
C SER A 21 -24.84 -13.30 -4.69
N ALA A 22 -24.10 -13.16 -5.77
CA ALA A 22 -22.69 -12.79 -5.68
C ALA A 22 -22.48 -11.47 -4.94
N ASP A 23 -23.39 -10.52 -5.12
CA ASP A 23 -23.37 -9.21 -4.43
C ASP A 23 -23.53 -9.39 -2.92
N ASP A 24 -24.47 -10.21 -2.47
CA ASP A 24 -24.69 -10.47 -1.04
C ASP A 24 -23.52 -11.20 -0.41
N GLN A 25 -22.94 -12.19 -1.11
CA GLN A 25 -21.77 -12.90 -0.61
C GLN A 25 -20.55 -11.98 -0.45
N ILE A 26 -20.32 -11.10 -1.44
CA ILE A 26 -19.27 -10.09 -1.38
C ILE A 26 -19.55 -9.11 -0.24
N LEU A 27 -20.78 -8.62 -0.11
CA LEU A 27 -21.19 -7.68 0.94
C LEU A 27 -21.01 -8.28 2.34
N ILE A 28 -21.38 -9.55 2.54
CA ILE A 28 -21.16 -10.27 3.80
C ILE A 28 -19.65 -10.31 4.14
N LYS A 29 -18.80 -10.62 3.15
CA LYS A 29 -17.35 -10.66 3.34
C LYS A 29 -16.79 -9.28 3.70
N ILE A 30 -17.20 -8.23 3.00
CA ILE A 30 -16.79 -6.86 3.24
C ILE A 30 -17.21 -6.40 4.64
N ASN A 31 -18.45 -6.72 5.05
CA ASN A 31 -18.99 -6.28 6.34
C ASN A 31 -18.33 -6.93 7.56
N LYS A 32 -17.68 -8.09 7.38
CA LYS A 32 -16.85 -8.72 8.42
C LYS A 32 -15.50 -8.01 8.63
N ALA A 33 -15.01 -7.27 7.63
CA ALA A 33 -13.76 -6.56 7.71
C ALA A 33 -13.93 -5.18 8.37
N ARG A 34 -12.85 -4.62 8.91
CA ARG A 34 -12.83 -3.26 9.46
C ARG A 34 -13.00 -2.23 8.33
N ARG A 35 -13.54 -1.06 8.65
CA ARG A 35 -13.50 0.09 7.73
C ARG A 35 -12.05 0.44 7.42
N GLY A 36 -11.78 0.97 6.24
CA GLY A 36 -10.42 1.18 5.74
C GLY A 36 -9.74 -0.06 5.14
N THR A 37 -10.32 -1.27 5.30
CA THR A 37 -9.74 -2.50 4.72
C THR A 37 -9.77 -2.43 3.20
N LEU A 38 -8.60 -2.73 2.60
CA LEU A 38 -8.42 -2.86 1.16
C LEU A 38 -8.77 -4.28 0.69
N PHE A 39 -9.46 -4.35 -0.44
CA PHE A 39 -9.82 -5.60 -1.12
C PHE A 39 -9.32 -5.58 -2.55
N PHE A 40 -8.91 -6.74 -3.02
CA PHE A 40 -8.56 -6.98 -4.41
C PHE A 40 -9.65 -7.82 -5.08
N ILE A 41 -9.80 -7.69 -6.39
CA ILE A 41 -10.77 -8.49 -7.12
C ILE A 41 -10.56 -10.00 -6.90
N ASP A 42 -9.31 -10.42 -6.75
CA ASP A 42 -8.91 -11.82 -6.55
C ASP A 42 -9.31 -12.36 -5.15
N ASP A 43 -9.58 -11.49 -4.17
CA ASP A 43 -10.08 -11.89 -2.85
C ASP A 43 -11.47 -12.53 -2.90
N PHE A 44 -12.18 -12.33 -4.00
CA PHE A 44 -13.54 -12.81 -4.24
C PHE A 44 -13.59 -13.94 -5.28
N ALA A 45 -12.46 -14.54 -5.65
CA ALA A 45 -12.37 -15.60 -6.67
C ALA A 45 -13.21 -16.84 -6.34
N SER A 46 -13.45 -17.11 -5.05
CA SER A 46 -14.30 -18.20 -4.59
C SER A 46 -15.81 -17.96 -4.81
N ILE A 47 -16.23 -16.72 -5.07
CA ILE A 47 -17.65 -16.34 -5.21
C ILE A 47 -18.10 -16.44 -6.66
N GLY A 48 -17.19 -16.28 -7.62
CA GLY A 48 -17.51 -16.35 -9.02
C GLY A 48 -16.35 -15.99 -9.93
N ASN A 49 -16.58 -16.08 -11.23
CA ASN A 49 -15.57 -15.69 -12.19
C ASN A 49 -15.31 -14.16 -12.17
N LYS A 50 -14.18 -13.75 -12.72
CA LYS A 50 -13.69 -12.37 -12.70
C LYS A 50 -14.70 -11.35 -13.25
N LYS A 51 -15.49 -11.75 -14.27
CA LYS A 51 -16.52 -10.89 -14.88
C LYS A 51 -17.70 -10.69 -13.95
N THR A 52 -18.20 -11.76 -13.32
CA THR A 52 -19.31 -11.71 -12.34
C THR A 52 -18.91 -10.91 -11.11
N VAL A 53 -17.74 -11.21 -10.53
CA VAL A 53 -17.20 -10.48 -9.37
C VAL A 53 -17.00 -9.00 -9.72
N GLY A 54 -16.44 -8.69 -10.90
CA GLY A 54 -16.22 -7.31 -11.33
C GLY A 54 -17.52 -6.50 -11.40
N LYS A 55 -18.60 -7.07 -11.99
CA LYS A 55 -19.91 -6.43 -12.04
C LYS A 55 -20.54 -6.25 -10.65
N ALA A 56 -20.40 -7.23 -9.76
CA ALA A 56 -20.89 -7.13 -8.39
C ALA A 56 -20.16 -6.01 -7.61
N LEU A 57 -18.82 -5.96 -7.70
CA LEU A 57 -18.02 -4.90 -7.08
C LEU A 57 -18.38 -3.51 -7.64
N GLU A 58 -18.66 -3.39 -8.94
CA GLU A 58 -19.11 -2.15 -9.55
C GLU A 58 -20.45 -1.67 -8.98
N ARG A 59 -21.43 -2.59 -8.81
CA ARG A 59 -22.70 -2.25 -8.16
C ARG A 59 -22.52 -1.81 -6.72
N LEU A 60 -21.62 -2.46 -5.95
CA LEU A 60 -21.31 -2.09 -4.58
C LEU A 60 -20.57 -0.74 -4.48
N VAL A 61 -19.80 -0.37 -5.49
CA VAL A 61 -19.22 0.98 -5.60
C VAL A 61 -20.32 2.00 -5.86
N ASN A 62 -21.25 1.73 -6.79
CA ASN A 62 -22.35 2.63 -7.11
C ASN A 62 -23.31 2.83 -5.93
N SER A 63 -23.50 1.82 -5.08
CA SER A 63 -24.28 1.93 -3.84
C SER A 63 -23.54 2.57 -2.67
N GLY A 64 -22.24 2.87 -2.81
CA GLY A 64 -21.41 3.48 -1.75
C GLY A 64 -20.96 2.53 -0.65
N GLU A 65 -21.17 1.23 -0.80
CA GLU A 65 -20.67 0.20 0.15
C GLU A 65 -19.14 -0.02 -0.01
N LEU A 66 -18.62 0.20 -1.21
CA LEU A 66 -17.21 0.20 -1.55
C LEU A 66 -16.80 1.51 -2.21
N HIS A 67 -15.52 1.84 -2.11
CA HIS A 67 -14.89 2.86 -2.92
C HIS A 67 -13.76 2.25 -3.75
N ARG A 68 -13.70 2.57 -5.06
CA ARG A 68 -12.65 2.10 -5.94
C ARG A 68 -11.46 3.04 -5.87
N VAL A 69 -10.35 2.60 -5.29
CA VAL A 69 -9.11 3.41 -5.16
C VAL A 69 -8.21 3.30 -6.38
N ALA A 70 -8.22 2.13 -7.04
CA ALA A 70 -7.50 1.89 -8.30
C ALA A 70 -8.15 0.73 -9.06
N THR A 71 -7.68 0.45 -10.27
CA THR A 71 -8.18 -0.70 -11.05
C THR A 71 -7.98 -2.01 -10.31
N GLY A 72 -9.10 -2.69 -9.98
CA GLY A 72 -9.10 -3.95 -9.23
C GLY A 72 -8.78 -3.83 -7.74
N ILE A 73 -8.71 -2.60 -7.20
CA ILE A 73 -8.46 -2.33 -5.79
C ILE A 73 -9.61 -1.49 -5.22
N TYR A 74 -10.20 -1.97 -4.17
CA TYR A 74 -11.37 -1.41 -3.53
C TYR A 74 -11.11 -1.23 -2.04
N VAL A 75 -11.80 -0.31 -1.40
CA VAL A 75 -11.74 -0.09 0.03
C VAL A 75 -13.15 -0.07 0.61
N ARG A 76 -13.31 -0.64 1.79
CA ARG A 76 -14.51 -0.39 2.61
C ARG A 76 -14.39 1.02 3.19
N PRO A 77 -15.20 2.01 2.75
CA PRO A 77 -14.96 3.39 3.11
C PRO A 77 -15.09 3.60 4.63
N GLU A 78 -14.18 4.36 5.17
CA GLU A 78 -14.28 4.92 6.51
C GLU A 78 -14.88 6.32 6.38
N LYS A 79 -15.84 6.64 7.23
CA LYS A 79 -16.50 7.95 7.25
C LYS A 79 -16.08 8.68 8.51
N ASP A 80 -15.33 9.74 8.34
CA ASP A 80 -15.07 10.72 9.38
C ASP A 80 -16.16 11.80 9.38
N ARG A 81 -16.45 12.36 10.57
CA ARG A 81 -17.52 13.37 10.72
C ARG A 81 -17.16 14.70 10.08
N VAL A 82 -15.87 15.02 10.00
CA VAL A 82 -15.35 16.30 9.50
C VAL A 82 -14.81 16.15 8.07
N LEU A 83 -14.02 15.09 7.83
CA LEU A 83 -13.32 14.87 6.56
C LEU A 83 -14.16 14.10 5.52
N GLY A 84 -15.32 13.55 5.91
CA GLY A 84 -16.14 12.75 5.01
C GLY A 84 -15.55 11.34 4.78
N ILE A 85 -15.40 10.93 3.52
CA ILE A 85 -14.83 9.62 3.17
C ILE A 85 -13.30 9.69 3.27
N VAL A 86 -12.72 8.94 4.20
CA VAL A 86 -11.27 8.78 4.34
C VAL A 86 -10.82 7.62 3.45
N LEU A 87 -9.92 7.91 2.53
CA LEU A 87 -9.32 6.93 1.62
C LEU A 87 -7.92 6.57 2.10
N PRO A 88 -7.46 5.32 1.86
CA PRO A 88 -6.13 4.88 2.23
C PRO A 88 -5.06 5.64 1.47
N GLY A 89 -3.96 5.94 2.14
CA GLY A 89 -2.79 6.57 1.56
C GLY A 89 -2.03 5.65 0.60
N ILE A 90 -1.13 6.25 -0.19
CA ILE A 90 -0.27 5.52 -1.14
C ILE A 90 0.51 4.39 -0.45
N GLU A 91 0.97 4.63 0.76
CA GLU A 91 1.75 3.69 1.56
C GLU A 91 0.94 2.46 1.98
N GLU A 92 -0.29 2.70 2.45
CA GLU A 92 -1.21 1.63 2.85
C GLU A 92 -1.59 0.76 1.65
N ILE A 93 -1.80 1.38 0.48
CA ILE A 93 -2.08 0.66 -0.77
C ILE A 93 -0.86 -0.16 -1.20
N ALA A 94 0.35 0.42 -1.15
CA ALA A 94 1.58 -0.29 -1.51
C ALA A 94 1.85 -1.46 -0.56
N GLU A 95 1.60 -1.28 0.74
CA GLU A 95 1.75 -2.34 1.75
C GLU A 95 0.71 -3.46 1.58
N ALA A 96 -0.54 -3.12 1.26
CA ALA A 96 -1.57 -4.11 0.95
C ALA A 96 -1.19 -4.94 -0.29
N ILE A 97 -0.64 -4.30 -1.32
CA ILE A 97 -0.13 -4.96 -2.51
C ILE A 97 1.05 -5.87 -2.16
N ARG A 98 2.00 -5.40 -1.34
CA ARG A 98 3.13 -6.17 -0.85
C ARG A 98 2.66 -7.45 -0.15
N LYS A 99 1.69 -7.34 0.75
CA LYS A 99 1.13 -8.47 1.49
C LYS A 99 0.44 -9.47 0.57
N ARG A 100 -0.40 -9.00 -0.35
CA ARG A 100 -1.08 -9.84 -1.34
C ARG A 100 -0.09 -10.63 -2.20
N ASP A 101 0.91 -9.94 -2.71
CA ASP A 101 1.90 -10.54 -3.62
C ASP A 101 2.98 -11.34 -2.89
N LYS A 102 2.99 -11.30 -1.56
CA LYS A 102 4.06 -11.86 -0.69
C LYS A 102 5.44 -11.36 -1.11
N ALA A 103 5.52 -10.11 -1.53
CA ALA A 103 6.69 -9.48 -2.10
C ALA A 103 7.46 -8.64 -1.08
N ARG A 104 8.75 -8.40 -1.36
CA ARG A 104 9.51 -7.33 -0.72
C ARG A 104 9.36 -6.07 -1.53
N ILE A 105 9.19 -4.93 -0.84
CA ILE A 105 9.20 -3.61 -1.47
C ILE A 105 10.11 -2.67 -0.70
N VAL A 106 10.81 -1.81 -1.41
CA VAL A 106 11.69 -0.79 -0.83
C VAL A 106 11.39 0.54 -1.52
N PRO A 107 10.97 1.58 -0.77
CA PRO A 107 10.80 2.93 -1.33
C PRO A 107 12.11 3.43 -1.90
N THR A 108 12.08 4.15 -3.03
CA THR A 108 13.28 4.64 -3.69
C THR A 108 13.08 6.01 -4.33
N GLY A 109 14.18 6.64 -4.75
CA GLY A 109 14.17 7.95 -5.41
C GLY A 109 13.62 9.06 -4.51
N SER A 110 12.86 9.97 -5.10
CA SER A 110 12.25 11.11 -4.41
C SER A 110 11.36 10.72 -3.24
N TYR A 111 10.76 9.53 -3.28
CA TYR A 111 9.92 9.08 -2.18
C TYR A 111 10.75 8.68 -0.94
N ALA A 112 11.95 8.12 -1.11
CA ALA A 112 12.85 7.87 0.00
C ALA A 112 13.33 9.19 0.65
N LEU A 113 13.64 10.21 -0.17
CA LEU A 113 13.97 11.56 0.31
C LEU A 113 12.83 12.18 1.12
N TYR A 114 11.61 12.12 0.59
CA TYR A 114 10.42 12.61 1.27
C TYR A 114 10.18 11.91 2.62
N LYS A 115 10.30 10.59 2.66
CA LYS A 115 10.13 9.79 3.89
C LYS A 115 11.14 10.12 4.98
N LEU A 116 12.36 10.53 4.62
CA LEU A 116 13.41 10.95 5.54
C LEU A 116 13.33 12.43 5.91
N GLY A 117 12.39 13.18 5.33
CA GLY A 117 12.26 14.62 5.54
C GLY A 117 13.39 15.45 4.93
N LEU A 118 14.09 14.90 3.92
CA LEU A 118 15.11 15.62 3.14
C LEU A 118 14.48 16.50 2.05
N THR A 119 13.21 16.36 1.80
CA THR A 119 12.42 17.23 0.92
C THR A 119 10.99 17.36 1.44
N THR A 120 10.39 18.52 1.25
CA THR A 120 8.97 18.79 1.54
C THR A 120 8.07 18.47 0.35
N GLN A 121 8.64 18.19 -0.82
CA GLN A 121 7.87 17.90 -2.03
C GLN A 121 7.28 16.51 -1.98
N VAL A 122 5.95 16.43 -1.97
CA VAL A 122 5.22 15.16 -2.08
C VAL A 122 5.32 14.63 -3.51
N PRO A 123 5.97 13.48 -3.74
CA PRO A 123 6.14 12.97 -5.10
C PRO A 123 4.80 12.50 -5.69
N MET A 124 4.50 12.92 -6.91
CA MET A 124 3.33 12.44 -7.67
C MET A 124 3.52 11.02 -8.19
N ASN A 125 4.76 10.60 -8.38
CA ASN A 125 5.12 9.23 -8.75
C ASN A 125 5.95 8.59 -7.63
N VAL A 126 5.33 7.71 -6.88
CA VAL A 126 5.97 6.97 -5.78
C VAL A 126 6.55 5.68 -6.34
N VAL A 127 7.86 5.54 -6.27
CA VAL A 127 8.57 4.39 -6.84
C VAL A 127 9.02 3.44 -5.73
N TYR A 128 8.68 2.16 -5.90
CA TYR A 128 9.18 1.05 -5.08
C TYR A 128 9.98 0.06 -5.91
N TYR A 129 11.11 -0.39 -5.40
CA TYR A 129 11.74 -1.62 -5.88
C TYR A 129 11.00 -2.84 -5.33
N THR A 130 10.90 -3.90 -6.15
CA THR A 130 10.21 -5.15 -5.76
C THR A 130 10.87 -6.37 -6.38
N ASP A 131 10.70 -7.53 -5.75
CA ASP A 131 11.01 -8.85 -6.31
C ASP A 131 9.83 -9.47 -7.08
N SER A 132 8.67 -8.84 -7.03
CA SER A 132 7.46 -9.25 -7.75
C SER A 132 7.35 -8.58 -9.13
N THR A 133 6.17 -8.62 -9.72
CA THR A 133 5.87 -8.08 -11.05
C THR A 133 5.96 -6.56 -11.08
N ALA A 134 6.73 -6.03 -12.04
CA ALA A 134 6.79 -4.60 -12.32
C ALA A 134 5.43 -4.10 -12.87
N ARG A 135 4.92 -3.00 -12.32
CA ARG A 135 3.64 -2.41 -12.73
C ARG A 135 3.48 -0.98 -12.24
N LYS A 136 2.56 -0.26 -12.88
CA LYS A 136 2.13 1.07 -12.47
C LYS A 136 0.67 1.02 -12.06
N ILE A 137 0.33 1.69 -10.96
CA ILE A 137 -1.02 1.77 -10.42
C ILE A 137 -1.34 3.23 -10.18
N LYS A 138 -2.37 3.75 -10.87
CA LYS A 138 -2.83 5.12 -10.70
C LYS A 138 -3.82 5.16 -9.53
N VAL A 139 -3.55 6.02 -8.56
CA VAL A 139 -4.36 6.26 -7.36
C VAL A 139 -4.68 7.74 -7.29
N GLY A 140 -5.88 8.12 -7.72
CA GLY A 140 -6.24 9.53 -7.83
C GLY A 140 -5.29 10.30 -8.75
N LYS A 141 -4.63 11.32 -8.20
CA LYS A 141 -3.62 12.15 -8.91
C LYS A 141 -2.21 11.55 -8.86
N GLN A 142 -1.95 10.61 -7.95
CA GLN A 142 -0.62 9.99 -7.77
C GLN A 142 -0.52 8.66 -8.51
N THR A 143 0.71 8.19 -8.69
CA THR A 143 1.02 6.90 -9.30
C THR A 143 1.99 6.12 -8.42
N ILE A 144 1.67 4.85 -8.14
CA ILE A 144 2.61 3.90 -7.53
C ILE A 144 3.28 3.14 -8.68
N THR A 145 4.60 3.18 -8.72
CA THR A 145 5.39 2.43 -9.71
C THR A 145 6.22 1.37 -8.99
N PHE A 146 5.94 0.11 -9.25
CA PHE A 146 6.78 -1.00 -8.83
C PHE A 146 7.78 -1.32 -9.92
N LYS A 147 9.09 -1.25 -9.60
CA LYS A 147 10.20 -1.60 -10.48
C LYS A 147 10.89 -2.84 -9.95
N ARG A 148 11.09 -3.83 -10.82
CA ARG A 148 11.83 -5.03 -10.45
C ARG A 148 13.28 -4.65 -10.13
N ALA A 149 13.80 -5.20 -9.03
CA ALA A 149 15.16 -4.96 -8.60
C ALA A 149 15.84 -6.27 -8.17
N SER A 150 17.17 -6.26 -8.15
CA SER A 150 17.96 -7.40 -7.70
C SER A 150 17.76 -7.68 -6.21
N ALA A 151 17.99 -8.92 -5.80
CA ALA A 151 17.92 -9.33 -4.40
C ALA A 151 18.77 -8.43 -3.49
N ARG A 152 19.94 -7.99 -3.95
CA ARG A 152 20.84 -7.07 -3.20
C ARG A 152 20.15 -5.74 -2.88
N ASN A 153 19.38 -5.17 -3.80
CA ASN A 153 18.66 -3.90 -3.57
C ASN A 153 17.47 -4.05 -2.61
N LEU A 154 17.03 -5.27 -2.36
CA LEU A 154 15.89 -5.61 -1.52
C LEU A 154 16.30 -6.31 -0.22
N SER A 155 17.60 -6.50 0.02
CA SER A 155 18.12 -7.24 1.16
C SER A 155 18.27 -6.42 2.43
N ALA A 156 18.17 -5.09 2.36
CA ALA A 156 18.21 -4.22 3.53
C ALA A 156 17.01 -4.51 4.45
N ILE A 157 17.32 -4.70 5.75
CA ILE A 157 16.35 -5.12 6.76
C ILE A 157 15.94 -3.99 7.72
N GLY A 158 16.76 -2.96 7.87
CA GLY A 158 16.46 -1.83 8.72
C GLY A 158 15.39 -0.91 8.10
N ASP A 159 14.56 -0.32 8.92
CA ASP A 159 13.49 0.54 8.42
C ASP A 159 13.99 1.92 7.98
N ILE A 160 14.99 2.45 8.68
CA ILE A 160 15.63 3.73 8.37
C ILE A 160 16.79 3.52 7.41
N SER A 161 17.70 2.57 7.69
CA SER A 161 18.90 2.34 6.89
C SER A 161 18.61 2.00 5.43
N LYS A 162 17.56 1.21 5.15
CA LYS A 162 17.12 0.95 3.77
C LYS A 162 16.71 2.23 3.02
N LEU A 163 16.02 3.17 3.72
CA LEU A 163 15.63 4.45 3.14
C LEU A 163 16.84 5.35 2.90
N VAL A 164 17.76 5.40 3.86
CA VAL A 164 19.02 6.18 3.77
C VAL A 164 19.84 5.72 2.57
N ILE A 165 20.02 4.41 2.39
CA ILE A 165 20.72 3.87 1.21
C ILE A 165 20.06 4.29 -0.09
N GLN A 166 18.73 4.28 -0.17
CA GLN A 166 18.02 4.67 -1.39
C GLN A 166 18.01 6.19 -1.62
N ALA A 167 17.94 6.99 -0.55
CA ALA A 167 18.03 8.43 -0.61
C ALA A 167 19.41 8.88 -1.10
N LEU A 168 20.49 8.36 -0.51
CA LEU A 168 21.85 8.64 -0.93
C LEU A 168 22.09 8.24 -2.39
N LYS A 169 21.59 7.07 -2.82
CA LYS A 169 21.64 6.67 -4.25
C LYS A 169 20.89 7.63 -5.16
N ALA A 170 19.81 8.24 -4.68
CA ALA A 170 19.02 9.20 -5.47
C ALA A 170 19.68 10.57 -5.56
N ILE A 171 20.32 11.05 -4.49
CA ILE A 171 21.09 12.29 -4.48
C ILE A 171 22.35 12.13 -5.35
N GLY A 172 23.08 11.04 -5.17
CA GLY A 172 24.36 10.76 -5.86
C GLY A 172 25.57 11.17 -5.02
N LYS A 173 26.68 10.43 -5.22
CA LYS A 173 27.90 10.47 -4.39
C LYS A 173 28.44 11.90 -4.11
N ASP A 174 28.50 12.71 -5.17
CA ASP A 174 29.18 14.02 -5.10
C ASP A 174 28.19 15.19 -4.90
N LYS A 175 26.92 14.90 -4.57
CA LYS A 175 25.85 15.90 -4.43
C LYS A 175 25.25 15.95 -3.04
N VAL A 176 25.72 15.09 -2.13
CA VAL A 176 25.21 15.04 -0.75
C VAL A 176 25.81 16.20 0.02
N THR A 177 24.96 17.01 0.66
CA THR A 177 25.38 18.13 1.52
C THR A 177 25.67 17.67 2.94
N GLU A 178 26.47 18.44 3.69
CA GLU A 178 26.72 18.15 5.11
C GLU A 178 25.45 18.21 5.95
N GLU A 179 24.54 19.12 5.65
CA GLU A 179 23.24 19.21 6.34
C GLU A 179 22.40 17.94 6.14
N GLU A 180 22.37 17.39 4.92
CA GLU A 180 21.70 16.13 4.63
C GLU A 180 22.36 14.96 5.36
N LEU A 181 23.71 14.93 5.41
CA LEU A 181 24.45 13.92 6.14
C LEU A 181 24.16 13.96 7.64
N ASP A 182 24.18 15.12 8.25
CA ASP A 182 23.89 15.27 9.68
C ASP A 182 22.46 14.83 10.00
N ARG A 183 21.49 15.22 9.16
CA ARG A 183 20.13 14.76 9.29
C ARG A 183 20.00 13.24 9.20
N LEU A 184 20.69 12.64 8.24
CA LEU A 184 20.68 11.18 8.06
C LEU A 184 21.38 10.46 9.23
N ARG A 185 22.47 11.00 9.76
CA ARG A 185 23.18 10.46 10.96
C ARG A 185 22.25 10.46 12.18
N GLU A 186 21.51 11.56 12.41
CA GLU A 186 20.52 11.63 13.50
C GLU A 186 19.40 10.59 13.35
N LEU A 187 18.89 10.40 12.15
CA LEU A 187 17.87 9.38 11.89
C LEU A 187 18.42 7.97 12.11
N LEU A 188 19.67 7.69 11.69
CA LEU A 188 20.30 6.38 11.84
C LEU A 188 20.55 6.00 13.30
N LYS A 189 20.65 6.95 14.23
CA LYS A 189 20.73 6.67 15.67
C LYS A 189 19.48 5.93 16.20
N GLN A 190 18.35 6.07 15.51
CA GLN A 190 17.09 5.41 15.88
C GLN A 190 16.98 3.99 15.28
N GLU A 191 17.91 3.62 14.37
CA GLU A 191 17.91 2.28 13.79
C GLU A 191 18.51 1.26 14.77
N LYS A 192 18.00 0.04 14.73
CA LYS A 192 18.54 -1.05 15.54
C LYS A 192 19.99 -1.35 15.12
N PRO A 193 20.95 -1.41 16.06
CA PRO A 193 22.37 -1.61 15.72
C PRO A 193 22.62 -2.83 14.83
N PHE A 194 21.93 -3.94 15.08
CA PHE A 194 22.03 -5.15 14.27
C PHE A 194 21.59 -4.92 12.83
N HIS A 195 20.49 -4.19 12.61
CA HIS A 195 19.99 -3.85 11.27
C HIS A 195 20.97 -2.95 10.54
N LEU A 196 21.48 -1.92 11.24
CA LEU A 196 22.46 -1.00 10.66
C LEU A 196 23.73 -1.72 10.23
N GLN A 197 24.30 -2.59 11.09
CA GLN A 197 25.48 -3.38 10.74
C GLN A 197 25.25 -4.30 9.54
N HIS A 198 24.10 -4.93 9.46
CA HIS A 198 23.73 -5.76 8.31
C HIS A 198 23.66 -4.91 7.03
N ASP A 199 22.96 -3.78 7.09
CA ASP A 199 22.68 -2.97 5.92
C ASP A 199 23.93 -2.21 5.42
N LEU A 200 24.85 -1.86 6.32
CA LEU A 200 26.16 -1.33 5.96
C LEU A 200 26.97 -2.32 5.11
N LYS A 201 26.92 -3.64 5.39
CA LYS A 201 27.65 -4.64 4.59
C LYS A 201 27.19 -4.72 3.15
N ILE A 202 25.91 -4.46 2.89
CA ILE A 202 25.32 -4.51 1.53
C ILE A 202 25.30 -3.15 0.83
N ALA A 203 25.48 -2.06 1.57
CA ALA A 203 25.55 -0.71 1.02
C ALA A 203 26.73 -0.55 0.04
N PRO A 204 26.62 0.31 -0.98
CA PRO A 204 27.74 0.72 -1.80
C PRO A 204 28.91 1.25 -0.95
N GLU A 205 30.14 1.01 -1.38
CA GLU A 205 31.34 1.41 -0.62
C GLU A 205 31.36 2.91 -0.29
N TRP A 206 31.00 3.74 -1.24
CA TRP A 206 30.97 5.19 -1.04
C TRP A 206 29.96 5.62 0.03
N ILE A 207 28.85 4.90 0.19
CA ILE A 207 27.85 5.17 1.26
C ILE A 207 28.41 4.74 2.63
N ARG A 208 29.19 3.66 2.67
CA ARG A 208 29.82 3.20 3.93
C ARG A 208 30.90 4.12 4.46
N LYS A 209 31.48 4.96 3.59
CA LYS A 209 32.54 5.91 3.94
C LYS A 209 32.02 7.27 4.41
N LEU A 210 30.73 7.55 4.26
CA LEU A 210 30.02 8.73 4.77
C LEU A 210 29.64 8.56 6.25
#